data_42809fd35350dde818afa23f800e9037
#
_entry.id   42809fd35350dde818afa23f800e9037
#
_cell.length_a   1.000
_cell.length_b   1.000
_cell.length_c   1.000
_cell.angle_alpha   90.00
_cell.angle_beta   90.00
_cell.angle_gamma   90.00
#
_symmetry.space_group_name_H-M   'P 1'
#
loop_
_entity.id
_entity.type
_entity.pdbx_description
1 polymer ?
#
loop_
_entity_poly.entity_id
_entity_poly.type
_entity_poly.pdbx_seq_one_letter_code
_entity_poly.pdbx_strand_id
1 'polypeptide(L)'
;AGILILPYVMSGFELAKQVSEATREMDWQQLDGIILLHHGLFTFGDDARTSYDKMIELVYKAEVHLHKMDARSPARAQSQPQSGDYLDIARVRHSASQLAGLPLLVKWNRSAESTGYASLDDFESLAVRGPLTPDHVLHSKRIPAILDDDPVAGVEQFGQDYLTYFGNHAEEGAVCLDPAPRFGVWKG
;
A
#
# COMPACT_ATOMS: atom_id res chain seq x y z
N ALA A 1 30.46 -5.81 -1.04
CA ALA A 1 29.39 -6.21 -1.91
C ALA A 1 28.42 -5.04 -2.14
N GLY A 2 27.79 -5.00 -3.28
CA GLY A 2 26.98 -3.87 -3.76
C GLY A 2 25.50 -4.22 -3.85
N ILE A 3 24.66 -3.18 -3.96
CA ILE A 3 23.25 -3.31 -4.28
C ILE A 3 23.00 -2.61 -5.61
N LEU A 4 22.40 -3.31 -6.56
CA LEU A 4 21.89 -2.70 -7.78
C LEU A 4 20.50 -2.12 -7.49
N ILE A 5 20.27 -0.85 -7.86
CA ILE A 5 18.96 -0.20 -7.74
C ILE A 5 18.43 0.09 -9.13
N LEU A 6 17.26 -0.44 -9.46
CA LEU A 6 16.58 -0.19 -10.71
C LEU A 6 15.33 0.65 -10.49
N PRO A 7 15.04 1.60 -11.40
CA PRO A 7 13.81 2.39 -11.33
C PRO A 7 12.57 1.51 -11.47
N TYR A 8 11.41 2.07 -11.12
CA TYR A 8 10.13 1.38 -11.32
C TYR A 8 9.88 1.09 -12.80
N VAL A 9 9.55 -0.15 -13.06
CA VAL A 9 9.00 -0.61 -14.35
C VAL A 9 7.82 -1.53 -14.03
N MET A 10 6.79 -1.46 -14.84
CA MET A 10 5.63 -2.34 -14.71
C MET A 10 6.07 -3.81 -14.68
N SER A 11 5.50 -4.56 -13.73
CA SER A 11 5.76 -6.00 -13.60
C SER A 11 5.41 -6.75 -14.88
N GLY A 12 6.26 -7.70 -15.26
CA GLY A 12 6.06 -8.51 -16.45
C GLY A 12 7.30 -8.56 -17.33
N PHE A 13 7.11 -8.74 -18.63
CA PHE A 13 8.19 -8.92 -19.59
C PHE A 13 9.19 -7.74 -19.63
N GLU A 14 8.69 -6.50 -19.60
CA GLU A 14 9.54 -5.31 -19.65
C GLU A 14 10.47 -5.21 -18.44
N LEU A 15 9.96 -5.51 -17.24
CA LEU A 15 10.79 -5.56 -16.03
C LEU A 15 11.85 -6.67 -16.13
N ALA A 16 11.47 -7.87 -16.56
CA ALA A 16 12.39 -8.99 -16.73
C ALA A 16 13.49 -8.65 -17.74
N LYS A 17 13.15 -8.01 -18.85
CA LYS A 17 14.10 -7.54 -19.86
C LYS A 17 15.07 -6.51 -19.28
N GLN A 18 14.57 -5.51 -18.57
CA GLN A 18 15.40 -4.47 -17.95
C GLN A 18 16.37 -5.06 -16.92
N VAL A 19 15.91 -5.98 -16.06
CA VAL A 19 16.78 -6.68 -15.10
C VAL A 19 17.86 -7.45 -15.85
N SER A 20 17.51 -8.21 -16.88
CA SER A 20 18.44 -8.98 -17.69
C SER A 20 19.50 -8.10 -18.38
N GLU A 21 19.09 -6.96 -18.92
CA GLU A 21 20.00 -6.01 -19.57
C GLU A 21 20.95 -5.36 -18.55
N ALA A 22 20.41 -4.92 -17.41
CA ALA A 22 21.20 -4.26 -16.37
C ALA A 22 22.22 -5.19 -15.69
N THR A 23 21.95 -6.50 -15.68
CA THR A 23 22.81 -7.49 -15.01
C THR A 23 23.69 -8.27 -15.96
N ARG A 24 23.60 -8.04 -17.27
CA ARG A 24 24.29 -8.82 -18.31
C ARG A 24 25.82 -8.90 -18.14
N GLU A 25 26.43 -7.79 -17.74
CA GLU A 25 27.89 -7.67 -17.62
C GLU A 25 28.34 -7.51 -16.14
N MET A 26 27.42 -7.77 -15.19
CA MET A 26 27.74 -7.62 -13.78
C MET A 26 28.39 -8.87 -13.21
N ASP A 27 29.35 -8.66 -12.32
CA ASP A 27 29.90 -9.72 -11.49
C ASP A 27 28.94 -10.01 -10.31
N TRP A 28 28.21 -11.09 -10.42
CA TRP A 28 27.23 -11.52 -9.43
C TRP A 28 27.83 -11.80 -8.04
N GLN A 29 29.13 -12.09 -7.96
CA GLN A 29 29.80 -12.28 -6.67
C GLN A 29 29.99 -10.97 -5.90
N GLN A 30 29.93 -9.85 -6.59
CA GLN A 30 30.02 -8.51 -6.00
C GLN A 30 28.65 -7.90 -5.64
N LEU A 31 27.55 -8.61 -5.93
CA LEU A 31 26.20 -8.18 -5.61
C LEU A 31 25.62 -8.96 -4.44
N ASP A 32 25.09 -8.24 -3.47
CA ASP A 32 24.30 -8.82 -2.38
C ASP A 32 22.82 -8.91 -2.73
N GLY A 33 22.33 -7.98 -3.56
CA GLY A 33 20.93 -7.96 -3.96
C GLY A 33 20.61 -6.88 -4.99
N ILE A 34 19.36 -6.88 -5.42
CA ILE A 34 18.79 -5.92 -6.35
C ILE A 34 17.55 -5.30 -5.70
N ILE A 35 17.47 -3.98 -5.67
CA ILE A 35 16.28 -3.24 -5.28
C ILE A 35 15.57 -2.78 -6.55
N LEU A 36 14.36 -3.25 -6.74
CA LEU A 36 13.43 -2.74 -7.75
C LEU A 36 12.53 -1.72 -7.06
N LEU A 37 12.67 -0.43 -7.40
CA LEU A 37 11.90 0.64 -6.77
C LEU A 37 10.40 0.39 -6.93
N HIS A 38 9.66 0.58 -5.86
CA HIS A 38 8.23 0.30 -5.75
C HIS A 38 7.82 -1.16 -6.03
N HIS A 39 8.76 -2.09 -6.02
CA HIS A 39 8.49 -3.51 -6.19
C HIS A 39 9.02 -4.33 -5.02
N GLY A 40 10.31 -4.24 -4.71
CA GLY A 40 10.88 -4.95 -3.58
C GLY A 40 12.38 -5.17 -3.67
N LEU A 41 12.87 -5.96 -2.72
CA LEU A 41 14.26 -6.40 -2.61
C LEU A 41 14.37 -7.85 -3.08
N PHE A 42 15.37 -8.12 -3.91
CA PHE A 42 15.72 -9.45 -4.39
C PHE A 42 17.13 -9.79 -3.95
N THR A 43 17.29 -10.99 -3.43
CA THR A 43 18.59 -11.54 -3.06
C THR A 43 18.78 -12.91 -3.71
N PHE A 44 20.00 -13.30 -3.88
CA PHE A 44 20.38 -14.54 -4.55
C PHE A 44 21.66 -15.11 -3.92
N GLY A 45 21.93 -16.38 -4.17
CA GLY A 45 23.10 -17.10 -3.71
C GLY A 45 23.15 -18.48 -4.33
N ASP A 46 24.23 -19.21 -4.12
CA ASP A 46 24.40 -20.58 -4.63
C ASP A 46 23.46 -21.58 -3.94
N ASP A 47 22.91 -21.19 -2.80
CA ASP A 47 21.91 -21.96 -2.06
C ASP A 47 20.85 -21.04 -1.43
N ALA A 48 19.72 -21.63 -1.04
CA ALA A 48 18.59 -20.91 -0.47
C ALA A 48 18.93 -20.22 0.85
N ARG A 49 19.81 -20.79 1.66
CA ARG A 49 20.21 -20.21 2.94
C ARG A 49 21.02 -18.94 2.73
N THR A 50 22.00 -18.96 1.85
CA THR A 50 22.81 -17.79 1.51
C THR A 50 21.94 -16.64 0.99
N SER A 51 20.98 -16.93 0.10
CA SER A 51 20.03 -15.94 -0.39
C SER A 51 19.19 -15.36 0.76
N TYR A 52 18.66 -16.20 1.64
CA TYR A 52 17.84 -15.77 2.79
C TYR A 52 18.66 -14.94 3.79
N ASP A 53 19.87 -15.36 4.14
CA ASP A 53 20.71 -14.65 5.09
C ASP A 53 21.06 -13.24 4.57
N LYS A 54 21.34 -13.09 3.26
CA LYS A 54 21.52 -11.79 2.61
C LYS A 54 20.26 -10.91 2.71
N MET A 55 19.06 -11.48 2.52
CA MET A 55 17.79 -10.76 2.65
C MET A 55 17.66 -10.18 4.05
N ILE A 56 17.86 -11.01 5.08
CA ILE A 56 17.77 -10.57 6.47
C ILE A 56 18.80 -9.48 6.79
N GLU A 57 20.04 -9.63 6.31
CA GLU A 57 21.09 -8.64 6.53
C GLU A 57 20.75 -7.29 5.90
N LEU A 58 20.24 -7.26 4.66
CA LEU A 58 19.90 -6.04 3.95
C LEU A 58 18.68 -5.34 4.59
N VAL A 59 17.65 -6.10 4.98
CA VAL A 59 16.50 -5.57 5.71
C VAL A 59 16.95 -4.97 7.05
N TYR A 60 17.79 -5.68 7.80
CA TYR A 60 18.32 -5.18 9.07
C TYR A 60 19.13 -3.88 8.91
N LYS A 61 19.95 -3.76 7.86
CA LYS A 61 20.66 -2.51 7.55
C LYS A 61 19.69 -1.35 7.31
N ALA A 62 18.58 -1.59 6.59
CA ALA A 62 17.56 -0.59 6.36
C ALA A 62 16.86 -0.19 7.66
N GLU A 63 16.49 -1.14 8.51
CA GLU A 63 15.86 -0.90 9.83
C GLU A 63 16.78 -0.07 10.74
N VAL A 64 18.07 -0.41 10.81
CA VAL A 64 19.07 0.35 11.58
C VAL A 64 19.19 1.79 11.06
N HIS A 65 19.14 1.98 9.75
CA HIS A 65 19.17 3.31 9.14
C HIS A 65 17.92 4.12 9.54
N LEU A 66 16.73 3.56 9.38
CA LEU A 66 15.48 4.20 9.77
C LEU A 66 15.46 4.56 11.26
N HIS A 67 15.97 3.66 12.11
CA HIS A 67 16.07 3.93 13.55
C HIS A 67 17.02 5.10 13.85
N LYS A 68 18.16 5.18 13.16
CA LYS A 68 19.10 6.32 13.29
C LYS A 68 18.49 7.65 12.82
N MET A 69 17.61 7.59 11.82
CA MET A 69 16.89 8.76 11.29
C MET A 69 15.67 9.15 12.13
N ASP A 70 15.46 8.47 13.26
CA ASP A 70 14.29 8.68 14.14
C ASP A 70 12.94 8.52 13.40
N ALA A 71 12.91 7.64 12.39
CA ALA A 71 11.70 7.28 11.69
C ALA A 71 10.79 6.47 12.64
N ARG A 72 9.78 7.13 13.21
CA ARG A 72 8.91 6.58 14.24
C ARG A 72 7.61 6.04 13.65
N SER A 73 7.07 5.01 14.29
CA SER A 73 5.68 4.66 14.12
C SER A 73 4.78 5.78 14.67
N PRO A 74 3.57 5.96 14.12
CA PRO A 74 2.61 6.92 14.67
C PRO A 74 2.41 6.75 16.16
N ALA A 75 2.18 7.86 16.87
CA ALA A 75 1.88 7.82 18.30
C ALA A 75 0.66 6.92 18.56
N ARG A 76 0.71 6.14 19.65
CA ARG A 76 -0.42 5.31 20.05
C ARG A 76 -1.53 6.18 20.58
N ALA A 77 -2.68 6.18 19.95
CA ALA A 77 -3.87 6.82 20.47
C ALA A 77 -4.46 6.01 21.63
N GLN A 78 -4.97 6.69 22.65
CA GLN A 78 -5.63 6.07 23.80
C GLN A 78 -7.16 6.16 23.74
N SER A 79 -7.73 6.57 22.60
CA SER A 79 -9.17 6.71 22.44
C SER A 79 -9.87 5.37 22.44
N GLN A 80 -10.94 5.25 23.24
CA GLN A 80 -11.88 4.12 23.13
C GLN A 80 -13.02 4.49 22.20
N PRO A 81 -13.47 3.57 21.34
CA PRO A 81 -14.57 3.83 20.42
C PRO A 81 -15.87 4.10 21.18
N GLN A 82 -16.66 5.02 20.64
CA GLN A 82 -17.99 5.35 21.18
C GLN A 82 -19.05 4.41 20.60
N SER A 83 -20.18 4.27 21.30
CA SER A 83 -21.26 3.35 20.88
C SER A 83 -21.98 3.74 19.59
N GLY A 84 -21.88 5.00 19.14
CA GLY A 84 -22.41 5.48 17.86
C GLY A 84 -21.73 4.90 16.62
N ASP A 85 -20.47 4.57 16.74
CA ASP A 85 -19.61 4.16 15.62
C ASP A 85 -20.09 2.88 14.91
N TYR A 86 -20.76 1.97 15.60
CA TYR A 86 -21.27 0.73 14.98
C TYR A 86 -22.38 0.96 13.96
N LEU A 87 -23.23 1.98 14.19
CA LEU A 87 -24.27 2.33 13.22
C LEU A 87 -23.65 2.94 11.97
N ASP A 88 -22.67 3.80 12.15
CA ASP A 88 -21.98 4.44 11.05
C ASP A 88 -21.14 3.42 10.24
N ILE A 89 -20.50 2.44 10.90
CA ILE A 89 -19.88 1.31 10.21
C ILE A 89 -20.89 0.51 9.39
N ALA A 90 -22.11 0.30 9.91
CA ALA A 90 -23.16 -0.38 9.16
C ALA A 90 -23.59 0.43 7.93
N ARG A 91 -23.68 1.75 8.04
CA ARG A 91 -23.97 2.67 6.93
C ARG A 91 -22.86 2.70 5.90
N VAL A 92 -21.61 2.80 6.33
CA VAL A 92 -20.40 2.71 5.47
C VAL A 92 -20.40 1.38 4.71
N ARG A 93 -20.64 0.25 5.40
CA ARG A 93 -20.75 -1.06 4.77
C ARG A 93 -21.85 -1.09 3.70
N HIS A 94 -23.01 -0.50 4.03
CA HIS A 94 -24.14 -0.45 3.09
C HIS A 94 -23.79 0.36 1.83
N SER A 95 -23.27 1.58 1.99
CA SER A 95 -22.85 2.44 0.87
C SER A 95 -21.78 1.77 0.00
N ALA A 96 -20.74 1.19 0.62
CA ALA A 96 -19.70 0.46 -0.10
C ALA A 96 -20.26 -0.75 -0.86
N SER A 97 -21.25 -1.47 -0.27
CA SER A 97 -21.91 -2.60 -0.93
C SER A 97 -22.74 -2.16 -2.14
N GLN A 98 -23.38 -0.99 -2.07
CA GLN A 98 -24.10 -0.41 -3.21
C GLN A 98 -23.14 -0.09 -4.36
N LEU A 99 -22.01 0.54 -4.07
CA LEU A 99 -20.97 0.84 -5.07
C LEU A 99 -20.35 -0.43 -5.69
N ALA A 100 -20.21 -1.48 -4.88
CA ALA A 100 -19.65 -2.76 -5.35
C ALA A 100 -20.68 -3.59 -6.15
N GLY A 101 -21.97 -3.31 -6.02
CA GLY A 101 -23.04 -4.13 -6.60
C GLY A 101 -23.20 -5.50 -5.93
N LEU A 102 -22.60 -5.73 -4.75
CA LEU A 102 -22.66 -6.99 -4.00
C LEU A 102 -22.47 -6.74 -2.50
N PRO A 103 -22.95 -7.66 -1.63
CA PRO A 103 -22.76 -7.54 -0.19
C PRO A 103 -21.29 -7.63 0.20
N LEU A 104 -20.78 -6.62 0.92
CA LEU A 104 -19.44 -6.58 1.46
C LEU A 104 -19.41 -6.86 2.97
N LEU A 105 -18.28 -7.39 3.44
CA LEU A 105 -17.94 -7.45 4.86
C LEU A 105 -17.00 -6.30 5.19
N VAL A 106 -17.21 -5.67 6.34
CA VAL A 106 -16.31 -4.64 6.87
C VAL A 106 -15.63 -5.16 8.11
N LYS A 107 -14.31 -5.00 8.16
CA LYS A 107 -13.50 -5.24 9.35
C LYS A 107 -12.96 -3.91 9.85
N TRP A 108 -13.28 -3.58 11.08
CA TRP A 108 -12.76 -2.40 11.74
C TRP A 108 -11.47 -2.73 12.52
N ASN A 109 -10.36 -2.10 12.14
CA ASN A 109 -9.10 -2.20 12.87
C ASN A 109 -8.99 -1.05 13.87
N ARG A 110 -8.99 -1.40 15.16
CA ARG A 110 -8.89 -0.48 16.30
C ARG A 110 -7.61 -0.69 17.09
N SER A 111 -6.56 -1.20 16.46
CA SER A 111 -5.26 -1.26 17.12
C SER A 111 -4.73 0.13 17.46
N ALA A 112 -3.88 0.23 18.47
CA ALA A 112 -3.28 1.50 18.86
C ALA A 112 -2.50 2.16 17.72
N GLU A 113 -1.92 1.37 16.84
CA GLU A 113 -1.21 1.84 15.64
C GLU A 113 -2.18 2.44 14.61
N SER A 114 -3.30 1.74 14.33
CA SER A 114 -4.29 2.20 13.35
C SER A 114 -5.00 3.46 13.81
N THR A 115 -5.41 3.52 15.09
CA THR A 115 -6.03 4.73 15.66
C THR A 115 -5.02 5.88 15.78
N GLY A 116 -3.75 5.57 16.13
CA GLY A 116 -2.67 6.55 16.14
C GLY A 116 -2.43 7.17 14.77
N TYR A 117 -2.42 6.36 13.72
CA TYR A 117 -2.30 6.85 12.34
C TYR A 117 -3.48 7.74 11.93
N ALA A 118 -4.71 7.30 12.19
CA ALA A 118 -5.91 8.06 11.84
C ALA A 118 -6.06 9.37 12.63
N SER A 119 -5.34 9.51 13.75
CA SER A 119 -5.34 10.71 14.60
C SER A 119 -4.23 11.72 14.26
N LEU A 120 -3.37 11.43 13.26
CA LEU A 120 -2.36 12.39 12.82
C LEU A 120 -3.04 13.59 12.14
N ASP A 121 -2.53 14.80 12.38
CA ASP A 121 -3.08 16.03 11.79
C ASP A 121 -2.99 16.03 10.25
N ASP A 122 -1.99 15.35 9.71
CA ASP A 122 -1.70 15.25 8.28
C ASP A 122 -2.06 13.88 7.66
N PHE A 123 -2.85 13.06 8.37
CA PHE A 123 -3.16 11.68 7.94
C PHE A 123 -3.73 11.61 6.51
N GLU A 124 -4.56 12.56 6.11
CA GLU A 124 -5.14 12.60 4.76
C GLU A 124 -4.06 12.70 3.69
N SER A 125 -3.11 13.64 3.88
CA SER A 125 -2.00 13.82 2.94
C SER A 125 -1.07 12.61 2.88
N LEU A 126 -0.94 11.87 3.98
CA LEU A 126 -0.16 10.64 4.06
C LEU A 126 -0.91 9.47 3.41
N ALA A 127 -2.22 9.35 3.66
CA ALA A 127 -3.05 8.24 3.18
C ALA A 127 -3.17 8.21 1.65
N VAL A 128 -3.17 9.38 0.99
CA VAL A 128 -3.33 9.47 -0.47
C VAL A 128 -2.02 9.33 -1.25
N ARG A 129 -0.88 9.09 -0.61
CA ARG A 129 0.40 8.85 -1.29
C ARG A 129 0.43 7.55 -2.11
N GLY A 130 -0.49 6.67 -1.84
CA GLY A 130 -0.58 5.36 -2.48
C GLY A 130 0.27 4.29 -1.78
N PRO A 131 0.10 3.03 -2.20
CA PRO A 131 0.83 1.90 -1.62
C PRO A 131 2.28 1.85 -2.12
N LEU A 132 3.12 1.13 -1.38
CA LEU A 132 4.55 0.98 -1.69
C LEU A 132 4.80 0.12 -2.92
N THR A 133 3.91 -0.81 -3.27
CA THR A 133 4.09 -1.77 -4.36
C THR A 133 2.84 -1.90 -5.22
N PRO A 134 2.99 -2.29 -6.50
CA PRO A 134 1.87 -2.53 -7.41
C PRO A 134 0.90 -3.61 -6.91
N ASP A 135 1.41 -4.64 -6.24
CA ASP A 135 0.58 -5.74 -5.71
C ASP A 135 -0.48 -5.25 -4.72
N HIS A 136 -0.13 -4.24 -3.90
CA HIS A 136 -1.12 -3.63 -3.02
C HIS A 136 -2.26 -2.96 -3.81
N VAL A 137 -1.96 -2.31 -4.94
CA VAL A 137 -2.99 -1.66 -5.78
C VAL A 137 -4.01 -2.67 -6.27
N LEU A 138 -3.59 -3.88 -6.65
CA LEU A 138 -4.49 -4.94 -7.11
C LEU A 138 -5.52 -5.34 -6.06
N HIS A 139 -5.14 -5.29 -4.78
CA HIS A 139 -6.00 -5.71 -3.67
C HIS A 139 -6.72 -4.56 -2.98
N SER A 140 -6.04 -3.42 -2.83
CA SER A 140 -6.52 -2.29 -2.01
C SER A 140 -7.00 -1.10 -2.82
N LYS A 141 -6.82 -1.09 -4.13
CA LYS A 141 -6.86 0.10 -4.98
C LYS A 141 -5.75 1.10 -4.61
N ARG A 142 -5.69 2.24 -5.30
CA ARG A 142 -4.58 3.19 -5.19
C ARG A 142 -4.55 3.95 -3.86
N ILE A 143 -5.70 4.33 -3.34
CA ILE A 143 -5.86 5.13 -2.11
C ILE A 143 -7.03 4.62 -1.28
N PRO A 144 -7.10 4.94 0.03
CA PRO A 144 -8.26 4.69 0.88
C PRO A 144 -9.40 5.65 0.59
N ALA A 145 -10.60 5.31 1.06
CA ALA A 145 -11.62 6.30 1.34
C ALA A 145 -11.23 7.07 2.61
N ILE A 146 -11.31 8.40 2.56
CA ILE A 146 -11.17 9.25 3.75
C ILE A 146 -12.55 9.41 4.36
N LEU A 147 -12.64 9.03 5.63
CA LEU A 147 -13.90 9.05 6.38
C LEU A 147 -13.77 10.05 7.53
N ASP A 148 -14.66 11.01 7.54
CA ASP A 148 -14.67 12.08 8.55
C ASP A 148 -16.04 12.10 9.27
N ASP A 149 -16.62 13.28 9.59
CA ASP A 149 -17.88 13.48 10.28
C ASP A 149 -19.08 12.84 9.55
N ASP A 150 -19.04 12.76 8.22
CA ASP A 150 -19.99 11.99 7.40
C ASP A 150 -19.25 10.87 6.65
N PRO A 151 -19.05 9.72 7.29
CA PRO A 151 -18.31 8.64 6.68
C PRO A 151 -18.98 8.00 5.46
N VAL A 152 -20.29 8.16 5.30
CA VAL A 152 -21.03 7.72 4.10
C VAL A 152 -20.67 8.59 2.91
N ALA A 153 -20.66 9.91 3.10
CA ALA A 153 -20.24 10.85 2.06
C ALA A 153 -18.80 10.58 1.61
N GLY A 154 -17.90 10.24 2.54
CA GLY A 154 -16.52 9.84 2.20
C GLY A 154 -16.44 8.59 1.30
N VAL A 155 -17.30 7.60 1.52
CA VAL A 155 -17.39 6.41 0.64
C VAL A 155 -17.91 6.78 -0.75
N GLU A 156 -18.93 7.61 -0.82
CA GLU A 156 -19.55 8.06 -2.08
C GLU A 156 -18.57 8.92 -2.89
N GLN A 157 -17.88 9.85 -2.23
CA GLN A 157 -16.84 10.68 -2.86
C GLN A 157 -15.72 9.83 -3.44
N PHE A 158 -15.23 8.84 -2.67
CA PHE A 158 -14.24 7.89 -3.18
C PHE A 158 -14.72 7.20 -4.47
N GLY A 159 -15.98 6.78 -4.51
CA GLY A 159 -16.55 6.13 -5.69
C GLY A 159 -16.53 7.03 -6.93
N GLN A 160 -16.88 8.29 -6.78
CA GLN A 160 -16.87 9.30 -7.85
C GLN A 160 -15.44 9.59 -8.33
N ASP A 161 -14.52 9.79 -7.39
CA ASP A 161 -13.12 10.04 -7.69
C ASP A 161 -12.46 8.85 -8.40
N TYR A 162 -12.81 7.63 -7.97
CA TYR A 162 -12.30 6.41 -8.60
C TYR A 162 -12.82 6.24 -10.03
N LEU A 163 -14.08 6.53 -10.31
CA LEU A 163 -14.61 6.51 -11.67
C LEU A 163 -13.94 7.55 -12.58
N THR A 164 -13.69 8.74 -12.04
CA THR A 164 -12.97 9.81 -12.74
C THR A 164 -11.52 9.37 -13.03
N TYR A 165 -10.84 8.82 -12.03
CA TYR A 165 -9.49 8.26 -12.19
C TYR A 165 -9.46 7.16 -13.25
N PHE A 166 -10.40 6.21 -13.19
CA PHE A 166 -10.51 5.14 -14.18
C PHE A 166 -10.70 5.70 -15.60
N GLY A 167 -11.62 6.64 -15.78
CA GLY A 167 -11.87 7.25 -17.10
C GLY A 167 -10.67 7.98 -17.68
N ASN A 168 -9.80 8.53 -16.82
CA ASN A 168 -8.60 9.27 -17.27
C ASN A 168 -7.39 8.36 -17.58
N HIS A 169 -7.36 7.13 -17.05
CA HIS A 169 -6.16 6.29 -17.09
C HIS A 169 -6.39 4.89 -17.68
N ALA A 170 -7.64 4.50 -17.90
CA ALA A 170 -7.97 3.19 -18.44
C ALA A 170 -7.51 3.08 -19.90
N GLU A 171 -6.93 1.96 -20.24
CA GLU A 171 -6.63 1.60 -21.63
C GLU A 171 -7.92 1.30 -22.40
N GLU A 172 -7.87 1.39 -23.72
CA GLU A 172 -9.00 1.08 -24.59
C GLU A 172 -9.50 -0.36 -24.35
N GLY A 173 -10.77 -0.51 -24.10
CA GLY A 173 -11.39 -1.80 -23.80
C GLY A 173 -11.31 -2.25 -22.33
N ALA A 174 -10.65 -1.50 -21.44
CA ALA A 174 -10.65 -1.81 -20.03
C ALA A 174 -12.05 -1.64 -19.43
N VAL A 175 -12.40 -2.52 -18.48
CA VAL A 175 -13.68 -2.51 -17.79
C VAL A 175 -13.45 -2.24 -16.30
N CYS A 176 -14.09 -1.20 -15.75
CA CYS A 176 -14.11 -0.96 -14.33
C CYS A 176 -14.90 -2.06 -13.60
N LEU A 177 -14.25 -2.79 -12.71
CA LEU A 177 -14.91 -3.86 -11.96
C LEU A 177 -15.98 -3.30 -11.00
N ASP A 178 -15.61 -2.34 -10.19
CA ASP A 178 -16.51 -1.58 -9.32
C ASP A 178 -15.79 -0.35 -8.75
N PRO A 179 -16.51 0.72 -8.36
CA PRO A 179 -15.92 1.91 -7.76
C PRO A 179 -15.79 1.85 -6.22
N ALA A 180 -16.16 0.76 -5.55
CA ALA A 180 -16.16 0.67 -4.09
C ALA A 180 -14.74 0.72 -3.50
N PRO A 181 -14.52 1.41 -2.37
CA PRO A 181 -13.25 1.36 -1.66
C PRO A 181 -12.96 -0.04 -1.10
N ARG A 182 -11.69 -0.40 -0.98
CA ARG A 182 -11.25 -1.65 -0.34
C ARG A 182 -10.83 -1.43 1.10
N PHE A 183 -10.46 -0.22 1.44
CA PHE A 183 -10.19 0.21 2.81
C PHE A 183 -10.47 1.71 2.95
N GLY A 184 -10.69 2.13 4.18
CA GLY A 184 -10.87 3.53 4.54
C GLY A 184 -10.04 3.88 5.76
N VAL A 185 -9.72 5.16 5.91
CA VAL A 185 -9.16 5.74 7.12
C VAL A 185 -10.20 6.67 7.71
N TRP A 186 -10.59 6.39 8.94
CA TRP A 186 -11.59 7.16 9.65
C TRP A 186 -10.93 7.95 10.76
N LYS A 187 -11.09 9.27 10.70
CA LYS A 187 -10.66 10.19 11.75
C LYS A 187 -11.66 10.09 12.90
N GLY A 188 -11.24 9.49 14.02
CA GLY A 188 -12.11 9.33 15.18
C GLY A 188 -11.35 9.43 16.50
#